data_7a7e8bd601d8810d19b00c5952525175
#
_entry.id   7a7e8bd601d8810d19b00c5952525175
#
_cell.length_a   1.000
_cell.length_b   1.000
_cell.length_c   1.000
_cell.angle_alpha   90.00
_cell.angle_beta   90.00
_cell.angle_gamma   90.00
#
_symmetry.space_group_name_H-M   'P 1'
#
loop_
_entity.id
_entity.type
_entity.pdbx_description
1 polymer ?
#
loop_
_entity_poly.entity_id
_entity_poly.type
_entity_poly.pdbx_seq_one_letter_code
_entity_poly.pdbx_strand_id
1 'polypeptide(L)'
;MKRKANVVWRGDGENGSGELSTGSGAIKNLPYDFKMRFKNDDGKLGTNPEELIAAAHASCFNMKLSFVLNESGFSPEILETESDLTFIDGVVESIDLSLSAKVPGISDEKFQQCADEAKENCPISGLLNCKISLTSALI
;
A
#
# COMPACT_ATOMS: atom_id res chain seq x y z
N MET A 1 5.70 19.44 4.22
CA MET A 1 5.77 18.95 2.82
C MET A 1 4.35 18.84 2.27
N LYS A 2 4.08 19.34 1.05
CA LYS A 2 2.78 19.17 0.36
C LYS A 2 2.97 18.30 -0.88
N ARG A 3 2.01 17.42 -1.16
CA ARG A 3 1.95 16.62 -2.38
C ARG A 3 0.59 16.84 -3.05
N LYS A 4 0.55 16.75 -4.36
CA LYS A 4 -0.65 17.02 -5.16
C LYS A 4 -0.97 15.83 -6.04
N ALA A 5 -2.25 15.59 -6.19
CA ALA A 5 -2.79 14.77 -7.27
C ALA A 5 -3.92 15.57 -7.93
N ASN A 6 -4.14 15.33 -9.20
CA ASN A 6 -5.23 15.89 -9.98
C ASN A 6 -6.06 14.74 -10.54
N VAL A 7 -7.36 14.81 -10.35
CA VAL A 7 -8.30 13.80 -10.82
C VAL A 7 -9.42 14.48 -11.56
N VAL A 8 -9.75 13.95 -12.72
CA VAL A 8 -10.87 14.43 -13.56
C VAL A 8 -11.84 13.26 -13.72
N TRP A 9 -13.13 13.54 -13.59
CA TRP A 9 -14.22 12.61 -13.88
C TRP A 9 -15.18 13.25 -14.87
N ARG A 10 -15.66 12.46 -15.84
CA ARG A 10 -16.63 12.90 -16.86
C ARG A 10 -17.74 11.87 -16.96
N GLY A 11 -18.98 12.33 -16.92
CA GLY A 11 -20.17 11.50 -17.01
C GLY A 11 -20.75 11.10 -15.65
N ASP A 12 -21.73 10.21 -15.68
CA ASP A 12 -22.39 9.67 -14.48
C ASP A 12 -21.52 8.62 -13.76
N GLY A 13 -22.02 8.08 -12.64
CA GLY A 13 -21.26 7.15 -11.80
C GLY A 13 -20.91 5.82 -12.48
N GLU A 14 -21.83 5.25 -13.30
CA GLU A 14 -21.65 3.93 -13.89
C GLU A 14 -21.04 3.96 -15.31
N ASN A 15 -21.34 4.98 -16.07
CA ASN A 15 -20.95 5.10 -17.49
C ASN A 15 -19.86 6.17 -17.69
N GLY A 16 -19.49 6.90 -16.65
CA GLY A 16 -18.44 7.88 -16.70
C GLY A 16 -17.05 7.27 -16.72
N SER A 17 -16.07 8.12 -16.98
CA SER A 17 -14.65 7.75 -16.96
C SER A 17 -13.81 8.89 -16.42
N GLY A 18 -12.68 8.55 -15.86
CA GLY A 18 -11.78 9.52 -15.28
C GLY A 18 -10.32 9.28 -15.62
N GLU A 19 -9.52 10.24 -15.24
CA GLU A 19 -8.05 10.20 -15.32
C GLU A 19 -7.46 10.77 -14.05
N LEU A 20 -6.39 10.17 -13.59
CA LEU A 20 -5.64 10.70 -12.45
C LEU A 20 -4.17 10.95 -12.80
N SER A 21 -3.61 11.98 -12.20
CA SER A 21 -2.20 12.34 -12.36
C SER A 21 -1.61 12.78 -11.03
N THR A 22 -0.34 12.47 -10.79
CA THR A 22 0.39 12.97 -9.63
C THR A 22 1.21 14.19 -9.98
N GLY A 23 1.41 15.09 -9.02
CA GLY A 23 2.20 16.30 -9.21
C GLY A 23 3.68 16.05 -9.53
N SER A 24 4.20 14.85 -9.22
CA SER A 24 5.54 14.41 -9.61
C SER A 24 5.65 14.03 -11.09
N GLY A 25 4.51 13.76 -11.75
CA GLY A 25 4.48 13.21 -13.11
C GLY A 25 4.76 11.71 -13.20
N ALA A 26 4.96 11.02 -12.06
CA ALA A 26 5.17 9.58 -12.03
C ALA A 26 3.92 8.81 -12.50
N ILE A 27 2.74 9.34 -12.21
CA ILE A 27 1.48 8.91 -12.80
C ILE A 27 0.95 10.05 -13.64
N LYS A 28 0.61 9.76 -14.90
CA LYS A 28 0.12 10.77 -15.84
C LYS A 28 -1.04 10.23 -16.66
N ASN A 29 -2.19 10.86 -16.50
CA ASN A 29 -3.44 10.51 -17.21
C ASN A 29 -3.79 9.03 -17.11
N LEU A 30 -3.58 8.45 -15.92
CA LEU A 30 -3.94 7.05 -15.65
C LEU A 30 -5.46 6.93 -15.66
N PRO A 31 -6.04 6.14 -16.59
CA PRO A 31 -7.48 6.01 -16.69
C PRO A 31 -8.06 5.20 -15.54
N TYR A 32 -9.27 5.52 -15.15
CA TYR A 32 -10.08 4.70 -14.25
C TYR A 32 -11.57 4.89 -14.54
N ASP A 33 -12.36 3.86 -14.29
CA ASP A 33 -13.80 3.90 -14.46
C ASP A 33 -14.51 2.93 -13.49
N PHE A 34 -15.83 2.90 -13.56
CA PHE A 34 -16.66 2.01 -12.75
C PHE A 34 -16.35 0.52 -12.99
N LYS A 35 -16.09 0.13 -14.23
CA LYS A 35 -15.82 -1.28 -14.56
C LYS A 35 -14.47 -1.71 -14.01
N MET A 36 -13.45 -0.86 -14.12
CA MET A 36 -12.13 -1.10 -13.55
C MET A 36 -12.18 -1.29 -12.03
N ARG A 37 -13.12 -0.62 -11.35
CA ARG A 37 -13.27 -0.71 -9.90
C ARG A 37 -14.16 -1.86 -9.44
N PHE A 38 -15.31 -2.08 -10.09
CA PHE A 38 -16.39 -2.95 -9.59
C PHE A 38 -16.72 -4.16 -10.47
N LYS A 39 -16.17 -4.24 -11.69
CA LYS A 39 -16.37 -5.34 -12.63
C LYS A 39 -15.04 -5.87 -13.17
N ASN A 40 -14.08 -6.04 -12.28
CA ASN A 40 -12.69 -6.36 -12.59
C ASN A 40 -12.22 -7.49 -11.68
N ASP A 41 -12.87 -8.65 -11.77
CA ASP A 41 -12.68 -9.78 -10.87
C ASP A 41 -11.24 -10.33 -10.89
N ASP A 42 -10.54 -10.20 -12.01
CA ASP A 42 -9.14 -10.65 -12.16
C ASP A 42 -8.10 -9.51 -11.99
N GLY A 43 -8.56 -8.29 -11.67
CA GLY A 43 -7.71 -7.13 -11.43
C GLY A 43 -6.97 -6.57 -12.64
N LYS A 44 -7.25 -7.05 -13.86
CA LYS A 44 -6.43 -6.74 -15.05
C LYS A 44 -6.97 -5.65 -15.96
N LEU A 45 -8.20 -5.19 -15.74
CA LEU A 45 -8.79 -4.13 -16.57
C LEU A 45 -8.16 -2.76 -16.35
N GLY A 46 -7.64 -2.50 -15.16
CA GLY A 46 -7.03 -1.23 -14.78
C GLY A 46 -7.00 -1.07 -13.27
N THR A 47 -6.47 0.07 -12.80
CA THR A 47 -6.38 0.36 -11.38
C THR A 47 -7.68 0.92 -10.80
N ASN A 48 -7.72 1.01 -9.48
CA ASN A 48 -8.82 1.58 -8.70
C ASN A 48 -8.28 2.28 -7.44
N PRO A 49 -9.10 3.07 -6.73
CA PRO A 49 -8.66 3.77 -5.52
C PRO A 49 -8.12 2.84 -4.42
N GLU A 50 -8.72 1.68 -4.28
CA GLU A 50 -8.36 0.69 -3.25
C GLU A 50 -6.94 0.12 -3.49
N GLU A 51 -6.62 -0.22 -4.73
CA GLU A 51 -5.28 -0.67 -5.14
C GLU A 51 -4.22 0.42 -4.95
N LEU A 52 -4.56 1.67 -5.25
CA LEU A 52 -3.65 2.81 -5.02
C LEU A 52 -3.39 3.03 -3.53
N ILE A 53 -4.39 2.84 -2.66
CA ILE A 53 -4.22 2.88 -1.20
C ILE A 53 -3.32 1.72 -0.74
N ALA A 54 -3.55 0.50 -1.22
CA ALA A 54 -2.73 -0.66 -0.90
C ALA A 54 -1.26 -0.44 -1.29
N ALA A 55 -1.00 0.07 -2.49
CA ALA A 55 0.35 0.41 -2.96
C ALA A 55 1.01 1.50 -2.11
N ALA A 56 0.26 2.56 -1.75
CA ALA A 56 0.75 3.62 -0.87
C ALA A 56 1.09 3.09 0.53
N HIS A 57 0.26 2.19 1.06
CA HIS A 57 0.47 1.59 2.38
C HIS A 57 1.71 0.69 2.40
N ALA A 58 1.83 -0.26 1.47
CA ALA A 58 3.00 -1.15 1.38
C ALA A 58 4.31 -0.37 1.20
N SER A 59 4.32 0.65 0.33
CA SER A 59 5.52 1.46 0.10
C SER A 59 5.93 2.28 1.33
N CYS A 60 4.98 2.84 2.06
CA CYS A 60 5.23 3.57 3.30
C CYS A 60 5.72 2.64 4.41
N PHE A 61 5.11 1.47 4.54
CA PHE A 61 5.52 0.44 5.50
C PHE A 61 6.96 -0.03 5.25
N ASN A 62 7.33 -0.40 4.02
CA ASN A 62 8.70 -0.80 3.68
C ASN A 62 9.72 0.28 4.01
N MET A 63 9.43 1.53 3.70
CA MET A 63 10.31 2.65 4.03
C MET A 63 10.45 2.81 5.54
N LYS A 64 9.34 2.75 6.31
CA LYS A 64 9.39 2.81 7.78
C LYS A 64 10.18 1.65 8.35
N LEU A 65 9.97 0.42 7.86
CA LEU A 65 10.70 -0.76 8.30
C LEU A 65 12.20 -0.63 8.04
N SER A 66 12.61 -0.09 6.88
CA SER A 66 14.03 0.12 6.60
C SER A 66 14.69 1.07 7.60
N PHE A 67 14.00 2.11 8.06
CA PHE A 67 14.51 2.99 9.12
C PHE A 67 14.62 2.29 10.47
N VAL A 68 13.58 1.53 10.89
CA VAL A 68 13.57 0.78 12.14
C VAL A 68 14.70 -0.25 12.17
N LEU A 69 14.91 -0.97 11.07
CA LEU A 69 16.01 -1.93 10.94
C LEU A 69 17.38 -1.23 11.05
N ASN A 70 17.57 -0.10 10.36
CA ASN A 70 18.81 0.66 10.42
C ASN A 70 19.10 1.19 11.83
N GLU A 71 18.09 1.69 12.55
CA GLU A 71 18.23 2.14 13.94
C GLU A 71 18.56 0.96 14.89
N SER A 72 18.16 -0.25 14.52
CA SER A 72 18.50 -1.51 15.23
C SER A 72 19.86 -2.09 14.81
N GLY A 73 20.60 -1.44 13.89
CA GLY A 73 21.92 -1.88 13.43
C GLY A 73 21.91 -2.87 12.26
N PHE A 74 20.79 -3.02 11.57
CA PHE A 74 20.66 -3.95 10.44
C PHE A 74 20.33 -3.19 9.14
N SER A 75 20.88 -3.68 8.03
CA SER A 75 20.60 -3.15 6.69
C SER A 75 19.88 -4.21 5.87
N PRO A 76 18.62 -3.99 5.48
CA PRO A 76 17.93 -4.94 4.63
C PRO A 76 18.54 -4.95 3.22
N GLU A 77 18.68 -6.14 2.64
CA GLU A 77 19.01 -6.30 1.22
C GLU A 77 17.75 -6.17 0.35
N ILE A 78 16.62 -6.73 0.82
CA ILE A 78 15.33 -6.63 0.17
C ILE A 78 14.20 -6.65 1.20
N LEU A 79 13.18 -5.84 0.95
CA LEU A 79 11.88 -5.86 1.64
C LEU A 79 10.82 -5.93 0.55
N GLU A 80 10.10 -7.02 0.49
CA GLU A 80 9.00 -7.23 -0.45
C GLU A 80 7.71 -7.38 0.33
N THR A 81 6.76 -6.49 0.08
CA THR A 81 5.48 -6.47 0.81
C THR A 81 4.33 -6.47 -0.19
N GLU A 82 3.48 -7.47 -0.08
CA GLU A 82 2.16 -7.49 -0.68
C GLU A 82 1.15 -6.88 0.31
N SER A 83 0.20 -6.12 -0.21
CA SER A 83 -0.85 -5.46 0.59
C SER A 83 -2.20 -5.79 -0.01
N ASP A 84 -2.97 -6.61 0.70
CA ASP A 84 -4.33 -6.99 0.32
C ASP A 84 -5.34 -6.13 1.06
N LEU A 85 -6.05 -5.26 0.32
CA LEU A 85 -7.10 -4.42 0.85
C LEU A 85 -8.47 -5.06 0.59
N THR A 86 -9.22 -5.31 1.65
CA THR A 86 -10.58 -5.83 1.58
C THR A 86 -11.59 -4.68 1.62
N PHE A 87 -12.40 -4.60 0.56
CA PHE A 87 -13.46 -3.60 0.40
C PHE A 87 -14.81 -4.30 0.27
N ILE A 88 -15.70 -4.07 1.23
CA ILE A 88 -17.04 -4.71 1.31
C ILE A 88 -18.07 -3.63 1.62
N ASP A 89 -19.19 -3.65 0.87
CA ASP A 89 -20.35 -2.78 1.08
C ASP A 89 -20.01 -1.27 1.22
N GLY A 90 -19.04 -0.81 0.43
CA GLY A 90 -18.63 0.59 0.42
C GLY A 90 -17.62 0.98 1.51
N VAL A 91 -17.09 0.01 2.26
CA VAL A 91 -16.16 0.23 3.36
C VAL A 91 -14.86 -0.56 3.17
N VAL A 92 -13.73 0.07 3.45
CA VAL A 92 -12.46 -0.64 3.62
C VAL A 92 -12.49 -1.33 4.98
N GLU A 93 -12.64 -2.65 4.97
CA GLU A 93 -12.77 -3.46 6.17
C GLU A 93 -11.42 -3.79 6.81
N SER A 94 -10.47 -4.22 5.99
CA SER A 94 -9.12 -4.59 6.45
C SER A 94 -8.05 -4.38 5.39
N ILE A 95 -6.81 -4.33 5.86
CA ILE A 95 -5.61 -4.47 5.04
C ILE A 95 -4.71 -5.52 5.66
N ASP A 96 -4.31 -6.49 4.86
CA ASP A 96 -3.40 -7.55 5.25
C ASP A 96 -2.06 -7.34 4.54
N LEU A 97 -1.00 -7.09 5.33
CA LEU A 97 0.37 -6.94 4.85
C LEU A 97 1.10 -8.28 4.95
N SER A 98 1.67 -8.74 3.84
CA SER A 98 2.50 -9.95 3.77
C SER A 98 3.92 -9.55 3.38
N LEU A 99 4.84 -9.61 4.33
CA LEU A 99 6.23 -9.19 4.18
C LEU A 99 7.17 -10.40 4.03
N SER A 100 7.99 -10.36 3.00
CA SER A 100 9.13 -11.26 2.79
C SER A 100 10.41 -10.41 2.75
N ALA A 101 11.43 -10.75 3.53
CA ALA A 101 12.60 -9.90 3.67
C ALA A 101 13.90 -10.68 3.77
N LYS A 102 14.96 -10.11 3.20
CA LYS A 102 16.33 -10.54 3.42
C LYS A 102 17.10 -9.49 4.19
N VAL A 103 17.44 -9.80 5.44
CA VAL A 103 18.13 -8.90 6.37
C VAL A 103 19.30 -9.66 7.01
N PRO A 104 20.51 -9.49 6.50
CA PRO A 104 21.67 -10.23 6.99
C PRO A 104 21.92 -10.02 8.48
N GLY A 105 22.14 -11.13 9.20
CA GLY A 105 22.57 -11.15 10.60
C GLY A 105 21.47 -10.87 11.63
N ILE A 106 20.22 -10.64 11.23
CA ILE A 106 19.11 -10.44 12.16
C ILE A 106 18.52 -11.81 12.60
N SER A 107 18.06 -11.91 13.84
CA SER A 107 17.27 -13.06 14.30
C SER A 107 15.79 -12.87 13.94
N ASP A 108 15.05 -13.99 13.81
CA ASP A 108 13.60 -13.97 13.55
C ASP A 108 12.84 -13.12 14.58
N GLU A 109 13.18 -13.29 15.87
CA GLU A 109 12.54 -12.53 16.94
C GLU A 109 12.77 -11.01 16.81
N LYS A 110 14.02 -10.59 16.52
CA LYS A 110 14.33 -9.18 16.36
C LYS A 110 13.70 -8.60 15.09
N PHE A 111 13.67 -9.39 14.02
CA PHE A 111 13.00 -8.99 12.79
C PHE A 111 11.51 -8.77 13.01
N GLN A 112 10.83 -9.70 13.69
CA GLN A 112 9.40 -9.57 14.02
C GLN A 112 9.12 -8.30 14.84
N GLN A 113 9.94 -8.02 15.86
CA GLN A 113 9.83 -6.78 16.66
C GLN A 113 9.95 -5.53 15.78
N CYS A 114 10.92 -5.48 14.88
CA CYS A 114 11.09 -4.35 13.96
C CYS A 114 9.91 -4.21 12.99
N ALA A 115 9.38 -5.32 12.49
CA ALA A 115 8.24 -5.32 11.57
C ALA A 115 6.95 -4.82 12.26
N ASP A 116 6.68 -5.29 13.49
CA ASP A 116 5.54 -4.82 14.28
C ASP A 116 5.65 -3.32 14.63
N GLU A 117 6.84 -2.87 15.05
CA GLU A 117 7.11 -1.45 15.30
C GLU A 117 6.89 -0.61 14.04
N ALA A 118 7.34 -1.08 12.89
CA ALA A 118 7.14 -0.40 11.62
C ALA A 118 5.67 -0.28 11.25
N LYS A 119 4.88 -1.34 11.43
CA LYS A 119 3.43 -1.34 11.21
C LYS A 119 2.72 -0.31 12.10
N GLU A 120 3.03 -0.30 13.39
CA GLU A 120 2.42 0.61 14.35
C GLU A 120 2.76 2.09 14.09
N ASN A 121 3.99 2.35 13.66
CA ASN A 121 4.50 3.71 13.45
C ASN A 121 4.51 4.14 11.98
N CYS A 122 3.94 3.37 11.07
CA CYS A 122 3.78 3.76 9.67
C CYS A 122 2.74 4.90 9.54
N PRO A 123 3.11 6.07 8.97
CA PRO A 123 2.17 7.19 8.82
C PRO A 123 0.89 6.85 8.05
N ILE A 124 0.97 5.96 7.07
CA ILE A 124 -0.22 5.53 6.32
C ILE A 124 -1.07 4.58 7.16
N SER A 125 -0.48 3.65 7.93
CA SER A 125 -1.25 2.83 8.89
C SER A 125 -2.03 3.71 9.87
N GLY A 126 -1.40 4.77 10.39
CA GLY A 126 -2.05 5.71 11.31
C GLY A 126 -3.15 6.58 10.68
N LEU A 127 -3.16 6.72 9.35
CA LEU A 127 -4.19 7.45 8.60
C LEU A 127 -5.44 6.59 8.33
N LEU A 128 -5.27 5.26 8.23
CA LEU A 128 -6.32 4.34 7.84
C LEU A 128 -7.15 3.91 9.06
N ASN A 129 -8.47 3.98 8.92
CA ASN A 129 -9.41 3.57 9.97
C ASN A 129 -9.99 2.18 9.65
N CYS A 130 -9.13 1.16 9.60
CA CYS A 130 -9.51 -0.23 9.38
C CYS A 130 -8.58 -1.17 10.15
N LYS A 131 -8.92 -2.46 10.20
CA LYS A 131 -8.03 -3.47 10.76
C LYS A 131 -6.81 -3.66 9.86
N ILE A 132 -5.60 -3.61 10.45
CA ILE A 132 -4.35 -3.87 9.73
C ILE A 132 -3.66 -5.06 10.37
N SER A 133 -3.46 -6.12 9.61
CA SER A 133 -2.68 -7.30 9.99
C SER A 133 -1.31 -7.30 9.31
N LEU A 134 -0.37 -8.04 9.88
CA LEU A 134 0.97 -8.24 9.31
C LEU A 134 1.39 -9.69 9.51
N THR A 135 1.81 -10.32 8.42
CA THR A 135 2.61 -11.55 8.46
C THR A 135 3.99 -11.24 7.89
N SER A 136 5.04 -11.76 8.52
CA SER A 136 6.40 -11.49 8.06
C SER A 136 7.28 -12.73 8.14
N ALA A 137 8.17 -12.87 7.15
CA ALA A 137 9.13 -13.96 7.06
C ALA A 137 10.49 -13.47 6.57
N LEU A 138 11.58 -14.04 7.13
CA LEU A 138 12.93 -13.93 6.56
C LEU A 138 13.12 -15.00 5.49
N ILE A 139 13.81 -14.63 4.40
CA ILE A 139 14.16 -15.50 3.27
C ILE A 139 15.66 -15.53 3.03
#